data_92eceb12bb870a7be16d3b12e266afd8
#
_entry.id   92eceb12bb870a7be16d3b12e266afd8
#
_cell.length_a   1.000
_cell.length_b   1.000
_cell.length_c   1.000
_cell.angle_alpha   90.00
_cell.angle_beta   90.00
_cell.angle_gamma   90.00
#
_symmetry.space_group_name_H-M   'P 1'
#
loop_
_entity.id
_entity.type
_entity.pdbx_description
1 polymer ?
#
loop_
_entity_poly.entity_id
_entity_poly.type
_entity_poly.pdbx_seq_one_letter_code
_entity_poly.pdbx_strand_id
1 'polypeptide(L)'
;MADSVLFISWGESIPGREERGLEVFNEAIGLYGRMQQDGRIESFNVVLLAPNGDLGGYFEIQGSAEQLAAVRQDEEFRRVLTDAQLIVKQMRIIDGSTGEGIARDVALYQEAIAKVPQTA
;
A
#
# COMPACT_ATOMS: atom_id res chain seq x y z
N MET A 1 13.15 -7.80 9.40
CA MET A 1 12.93 -8.29 8.04
C MET A 1 11.46 -8.11 7.66
N ALA A 2 11.20 -7.64 6.45
CA ALA A 2 9.83 -7.40 6.03
C ALA A 2 9.10 -8.70 5.76
N ASP A 3 7.92 -8.83 6.33
CA ASP A 3 7.01 -9.96 6.07
C ASP A 3 5.62 -9.48 5.65
N SER A 4 5.42 -8.18 5.61
CA SER A 4 4.14 -7.56 5.29
C SER A 4 4.34 -6.42 4.31
N VAL A 5 3.30 -6.12 3.57
CA VAL A 5 3.30 -5.03 2.61
C VAL A 5 1.97 -4.28 2.70
N LEU A 6 2.04 -2.98 2.50
CA LEU A 6 0.88 -2.13 2.36
C LEU A 6 0.88 -1.61 0.93
N PHE A 7 -0.13 -1.96 0.17
CA PHE A 7 -0.28 -1.61 -1.24
C PHE A 7 -1.29 -0.47 -1.33
N ILE A 8 -0.84 0.67 -1.86
CA ILE A 8 -1.67 1.87 -1.99
C ILE A 8 -1.70 2.25 -3.46
N SER A 9 -2.83 2.01 -4.11
CA SER A 9 -2.98 2.29 -5.54
C SER A 9 -3.99 3.39 -5.78
N TRP A 10 -3.90 4.01 -6.95
CA TRP A 10 -4.84 5.05 -7.36
C TRP A 10 -5.10 4.95 -8.86
N GLY A 11 -6.24 5.49 -9.27
CA GLY A 11 -6.63 5.57 -10.67
C GLY A 11 -6.30 6.92 -11.27
N GLU A 12 -7.22 7.44 -12.08
CA GLU A 12 -7.04 8.75 -12.72
C GLU A 12 -7.20 9.90 -11.74
N SER A 13 -6.50 10.99 -12.01
CA SER A 13 -6.73 12.24 -11.31
C SER A 13 -8.13 12.78 -11.61
N ILE A 14 -8.76 13.37 -10.61
CA ILE A 14 -10.01 14.07 -10.83
C ILE A 14 -9.71 15.31 -11.66
N PRO A 15 -10.41 15.52 -12.79
CA PRO A 15 -10.13 16.66 -13.67
C PRO A 15 -10.14 18.00 -12.92
N GLY A 16 -9.14 18.82 -13.18
CA GLY A 16 -8.99 20.13 -12.54
C GLY A 16 -8.21 20.09 -11.23
N ARG A 17 -7.82 18.91 -10.75
CA ARG A 17 -7.10 18.76 -9.49
C ARG A 17 -5.69 18.19 -9.67
N GLU A 18 -5.17 18.26 -10.88
CA GLU A 18 -3.88 17.64 -11.21
C GLU A 18 -2.72 18.28 -10.45
N GLU A 19 -2.72 19.61 -10.29
CA GLU A 19 -1.65 20.28 -9.55
C GLU A 19 -1.62 19.86 -8.08
N ARG A 20 -2.79 19.83 -7.45
CA ARG A 20 -2.88 19.38 -6.06
C ARG A 20 -2.49 17.90 -5.95
N GLY A 21 -2.80 17.12 -6.98
CA GLY A 21 -2.41 15.73 -7.07
C GLY A 21 -0.90 15.55 -7.00
N LEU A 22 -0.14 16.37 -7.74
CA LEU A 22 1.32 16.32 -7.71
C LEU A 22 1.87 16.73 -6.34
N GLU A 23 1.27 17.74 -5.69
CA GLU A 23 1.68 18.12 -4.35
C GLU A 23 1.49 16.99 -3.35
N VAL A 24 0.35 16.34 -3.37
CA VAL A 24 0.06 15.23 -2.46
C VAL A 24 0.97 14.04 -2.74
N PHE A 25 1.24 13.75 -4.02
CA PHE A 25 2.18 12.71 -4.40
C PHE A 25 3.57 12.98 -3.80
N ASN A 26 4.06 14.20 -3.91
CA ASN A 26 5.35 14.57 -3.33
C ASN A 26 5.34 14.54 -1.80
N GLU A 27 4.23 14.93 -1.18
CA GLU A 27 4.06 14.81 0.27
C GLU A 27 4.14 13.35 0.71
N ALA A 28 3.53 12.45 -0.04
CA ALA A 28 3.57 11.02 0.25
C ALA A 28 5.00 10.47 0.16
N ILE A 29 5.71 10.80 -0.92
CA ILE A 29 7.11 10.37 -1.09
C ILE A 29 7.96 10.88 0.07
N GLY A 30 7.80 12.13 0.45
CA GLY A 30 8.53 12.71 1.57
C GLY A 30 8.24 12.00 2.89
N LEU A 31 6.98 11.72 3.15
CA LEU A 31 6.55 11.01 4.36
C LEU A 31 7.16 9.61 4.43
N TYR A 32 7.01 8.83 3.36
CA TYR A 32 7.51 7.44 3.36
C TYR A 32 9.04 7.41 3.43
N GLY A 33 9.72 8.38 2.82
CA GLY A 33 11.16 8.52 2.94
C GLY A 33 11.61 8.77 4.38
N ARG A 34 10.90 9.65 5.09
CA ARG A 34 11.19 9.91 6.51
C ARG A 34 10.91 8.68 7.37
N MET A 35 9.81 7.99 7.10
CA MET A 35 9.48 6.76 7.83
C MET A 35 10.56 5.69 7.65
N GLN A 36 11.10 5.57 6.45
CA GLN A 36 12.19 4.64 6.19
C GLN A 36 13.45 5.03 6.95
N GLN A 37 13.81 6.30 6.92
CA GLN A 37 14.98 6.81 7.66
C GLN A 37 14.84 6.60 9.17
N ASP A 38 13.63 6.77 9.69
CA ASP A 38 13.37 6.64 11.13
C ASP A 38 13.19 5.17 11.56
N GLY A 39 13.21 4.23 10.63
CA GLY A 39 13.00 2.83 10.95
C GLY A 39 11.55 2.46 11.21
N ARG A 40 10.61 3.32 10.86
CA ARG A 40 9.17 3.03 11.02
C ARG A 40 8.64 2.10 9.95
N ILE A 41 9.32 2.05 8.81
CA ILE A 41 9.10 1.07 7.75
C ILE A 41 10.46 0.55 7.30
N GLU A 42 10.49 -0.60 6.64
CA GLU A 42 11.73 -1.16 6.14
C GLU A 42 12.13 -0.53 4.81
N SER A 43 11.17 -0.39 3.91
CA SER A 43 11.40 0.21 2.60
C SER A 43 10.08 0.61 1.95
N PHE A 44 10.16 1.39 0.89
CA PHE A 44 9.00 1.63 0.05
C PHE A 44 9.44 1.74 -1.41
N ASN A 45 8.49 1.50 -2.29
CA ASN A 45 8.69 1.62 -3.72
C ASN A 45 7.48 2.33 -4.32
N VAL A 46 7.71 3.09 -5.39
CA VAL A 46 6.63 3.74 -6.12
C VAL A 46 6.74 3.35 -7.59
N VAL A 47 5.60 3.05 -8.18
CA VAL A 47 5.53 2.68 -9.60
C VAL A 47 4.44 3.52 -10.26
N LEU A 48 4.79 4.19 -11.35
CA LEU A 48 3.83 4.88 -12.19
C LEU A 48 3.60 4.01 -13.42
N LEU A 49 2.34 3.78 -13.73
CA LEU A 49 1.96 2.85 -14.79
C LEU A 49 1.63 3.60 -16.07
N ALA A 50 1.88 2.96 -17.21
CA ALA A 50 1.45 3.47 -18.50
C ALA A 50 -0.09 3.53 -18.53
N PRO A 51 -0.68 4.43 -19.35
CA PRO A 51 -2.13 4.55 -19.43
C PRO A 51 -2.79 3.20 -19.74
N ASN A 52 -3.78 2.83 -18.90
CA ASN A 52 -4.43 1.52 -19.01
C ASN A 52 -5.93 1.57 -18.67
N GLY A 53 -6.44 2.75 -18.32
CA GLY A 53 -7.86 2.94 -18.00
C GLY A 53 -8.27 2.49 -16.59
N ASP A 54 -7.34 2.00 -15.78
CA ASP A 54 -7.64 1.52 -14.43
C ASP A 54 -6.69 2.13 -13.40
N LEU A 55 -5.44 1.66 -13.33
CA LEU A 55 -4.47 2.10 -12.33
C LEU A 55 -3.52 3.13 -12.91
N GLY A 56 -3.33 4.25 -12.19
CA GLY A 56 -2.32 5.24 -12.53
C GLY A 56 -0.95 4.90 -11.94
N GLY A 57 -0.95 4.27 -10.77
CA GLY A 57 0.27 3.88 -10.10
C GLY A 57 0.01 3.32 -8.71
N TYR A 58 1.07 3.02 -7.99
CA TYR A 58 0.94 2.53 -6.63
C TYR A 58 2.22 2.77 -5.82
N PHE A 59 2.04 2.81 -4.50
CA PHE A 59 3.12 2.69 -3.53
C PHE A 59 3.06 1.30 -2.94
N GLU A 60 4.23 0.74 -2.67
CA GLU A 60 4.35 -0.51 -1.94
C GLU A 60 5.24 -0.24 -0.75
N ILE A 61 4.67 -0.32 0.45
CA ILE A 61 5.38 -0.05 1.69
C ILE A 61 5.63 -1.39 2.37
N GLN A 62 6.89 -1.70 2.68
CA GLN A 62 7.28 -2.96 3.27
C GLN A 62 7.74 -2.77 4.71
N GLY A 63 7.38 -3.71 5.55
CA GLY A 63 7.76 -3.72 6.95
C GLY A 63 7.20 -4.95 7.65
N SER A 64 7.32 -4.97 8.98
CA SER A 64 6.64 -5.98 9.77
C SER A 64 5.15 -5.62 9.91
N ALA A 65 4.35 -6.59 10.29
CA ALA A 65 2.92 -6.35 10.55
C ALA A 65 2.73 -5.23 11.60
N GLU A 66 3.57 -5.22 12.64
CA GLU A 66 3.52 -4.17 13.68
C GLU A 66 3.86 -2.80 13.11
N GLN A 67 4.91 -2.70 12.29
CA GLN A 67 5.29 -1.44 11.67
C GLN A 67 4.17 -0.89 10.81
N LEU A 68 3.56 -1.73 9.97
CA LEU A 68 2.51 -1.28 9.07
C LEU A 68 1.21 -0.94 9.79
N ALA A 69 0.91 -1.64 10.88
CA ALA A 69 -0.22 -1.26 11.74
C ALA A 69 0.00 0.13 12.34
N ALA A 70 1.21 0.43 12.78
CA ALA A 70 1.55 1.74 13.32
C ALA A 70 1.48 2.83 12.24
N VAL A 71 1.91 2.53 11.01
CA VAL A 71 1.77 3.46 9.88
C VAL A 71 0.31 3.84 9.67
N ARG A 72 -0.60 2.87 9.69
CA ARG A 72 -2.03 3.15 9.51
C ARG A 72 -2.60 4.04 10.61
N GLN A 73 -2.02 4.05 11.80
CA GLN A 73 -2.44 4.89 12.91
C GLN A 73 -1.78 6.26 12.91
N ASP A 74 -0.74 6.43 12.11
CA ASP A 74 0.00 7.69 12.04
C ASP A 74 -0.88 8.81 11.49
N GLU A 75 -0.90 9.95 12.17
CA GLU A 75 -1.78 11.05 11.81
C GLU A 75 -1.40 11.67 10.46
N GLU A 76 -0.12 11.83 10.21
CA GLU A 76 0.36 12.39 8.95
C GLU A 76 0.01 11.48 7.77
N PHE A 77 0.15 10.17 7.94
CA PHE A 77 -0.26 9.20 6.95
C PHE A 77 -1.75 9.32 6.64
N ARG A 78 -2.56 9.42 7.69
CA ARG A 78 -4.02 9.53 7.52
C ARG A 78 -4.42 10.82 6.81
N ARG A 79 -3.70 11.91 7.07
CA ARG A 79 -3.94 13.19 6.37
C ARG A 79 -3.61 13.08 4.88
N VAL A 80 -2.46 12.50 4.55
CA VAL A 80 -2.06 12.32 3.15
C VAL A 80 -3.08 11.46 2.41
N LEU A 81 -3.55 10.36 3.03
CA LEU A 81 -4.57 9.53 2.41
C LEU A 81 -5.89 10.28 2.22
N THR A 82 -6.28 11.06 3.21
CA THR A 82 -7.52 11.85 3.12
C THR A 82 -7.42 12.87 1.99
N ASP A 83 -6.29 13.56 1.88
CA ASP A 83 -6.06 14.50 0.79
C ASP A 83 -6.08 13.79 -0.56
N ALA A 84 -5.45 12.62 -0.63
CA ALA A 84 -5.39 11.85 -1.88
C ALA A 84 -6.78 11.44 -2.37
N GLN A 85 -7.68 11.08 -1.46
CA GLN A 85 -9.04 10.66 -1.82
C GLN A 85 -9.82 11.76 -2.54
N LEU A 86 -9.45 13.02 -2.36
CA LEU A 86 -10.13 14.15 -2.98
C LEU A 86 -9.56 14.49 -4.36
N ILE A 87 -8.47 13.86 -4.78
CA ILE A 87 -7.78 14.21 -6.02
C ILE A 87 -7.61 13.06 -6.99
N VAL A 88 -7.84 11.83 -6.55
CA VAL A 88 -7.76 10.65 -7.43
C VAL A 88 -9.01 9.80 -7.30
N LYS A 89 -9.28 9.01 -8.33
CA LYS A 89 -10.37 8.04 -8.34
C LYS A 89 -9.83 6.69 -7.92
N GLN A 90 -10.69 5.86 -7.37
CA GLN A 90 -10.42 4.42 -7.15
C GLN A 90 -9.17 4.17 -6.30
N MET A 91 -9.01 4.94 -5.23
CA MET A 91 -7.93 4.69 -4.29
C MET A 91 -8.17 3.40 -3.53
N ARG A 92 -7.12 2.58 -3.43
CA ARG A 92 -7.18 1.30 -2.70
C ARG A 92 -6.00 1.23 -1.75
N ILE A 93 -6.26 0.69 -0.55
CA ILE A 93 -5.24 0.44 0.45
C ILE A 93 -5.41 -0.99 0.89
N ILE A 94 -4.45 -1.84 0.54
CA ILE A 94 -4.58 -3.28 0.70
C ILE A 94 -3.38 -3.82 1.46
N ASP A 95 -3.64 -4.54 2.54
CA ASP A 95 -2.59 -5.26 3.26
C ASP A 95 -2.24 -6.54 2.51
N GLY A 96 -0.97 -6.88 2.49
CA GLY A 96 -0.51 -8.09 1.86
C GLY A 96 0.68 -8.69 2.61
N SER A 97 1.11 -9.83 2.12
CA SER A 97 2.23 -10.56 2.67
C SER A 97 3.39 -10.60 1.69
N THR A 98 4.60 -10.59 2.21
CA THR A 98 5.82 -10.73 1.42
C THR A 98 6.84 -11.51 2.26
N GLY A 99 7.92 -11.96 1.63
CA GLY A 99 8.97 -12.70 2.32
C GLY A 99 8.42 -13.90 3.11
N GLU A 100 8.80 -13.99 4.37
CA GLU A 100 8.36 -15.10 5.23
C GLU A 100 6.85 -15.08 5.53
N GLY A 101 6.22 -13.93 5.38
CA GLY A 101 4.76 -13.81 5.55
C GLY A 101 4.00 -14.66 4.53
N ILE A 102 4.56 -14.81 3.33
CA ILE A 102 3.93 -15.64 2.28
C ILE A 102 3.84 -17.09 2.75
N ALA A 103 4.92 -17.62 3.32
CA ALA A 103 4.93 -19.01 3.80
C ALA A 103 3.88 -19.23 4.89
N ARG A 104 3.72 -18.26 5.80
CA ARG A 104 2.70 -18.35 6.85
C ARG A 104 1.29 -18.34 6.27
N ASP A 105 1.03 -17.49 5.30
CA ASP A 105 -0.30 -17.41 4.66
C ASP A 105 -0.59 -18.69 3.88
N VAL A 106 0.39 -19.22 3.17
CA VAL A 106 0.23 -20.48 2.43
C VAL A 106 -0.06 -21.63 3.39
N ALA A 107 0.62 -21.68 4.54
CA ALA A 107 0.38 -22.71 5.55
C ALA A 107 -1.06 -22.65 6.08
N LEU A 108 -1.56 -21.45 6.37
CA LEU A 108 -2.96 -21.27 6.79
C LEU A 108 -3.94 -21.69 5.70
N TYR A 109 -3.62 -21.38 4.46
CA TYR A 109 -4.45 -21.76 3.32
C TYR A 109 -4.50 -23.29 3.16
N GLN A 110 -3.35 -23.96 3.26
CA GLN A 110 -3.28 -25.42 3.19
C GLN A 110 -4.08 -26.07 4.31
N GLU A 111 -4.02 -25.51 5.50
CA GLU A 111 -4.81 -25.97 6.64
C GLU A 111 -6.30 -25.83 6.37
N ALA A 112 -6.72 -24.71 5.78
CA ALA A 112 -8.11 -24.47 5.43
C ALA A 112 -8.59 -25.42 4.33
N ILE A 113 -7.76 -25.68 3.31
CA ILE A 113 -8.09 -26.61 2.24
C ILE A 113 -8.40 -28.01 2.80
N ALA A 114 -7.65 -28.44 3.80
CA ALA A 114 -7.83 -29.78 4.38
C ALA A 114 -9.22 -29.96 5.01
N LYS A 115 -9.90 -28.86 5.34
CA LYS A 115 -11.24 -28.90 5.95
C LYS A 115 -12.37 -28.90 4.93
N VAL A 116 -12.05 -28.76 3.65
CA VAL A 116 -13.05 -28.69 2.58
C VAL A 116 -12.89 -29.91 1.68
N PRO A 117 -13.98 -30.64 1.38
CA PRO A 117 -13.89 -31.76 0.45
C PRO A 117 -13.40 -31.30 -0.92
N GLN A 118 -12.41 -31.98 -1.47
CA GLN A 118 -11.87 -31.66 -2.77
C GLN A 118 -12.59 -32.51 -3.83
N THR A 119 -13.16 -31.85 -4.81
CA THR A 119 -13.84 -32.53 -5.91
C THR A 119 -13.10 -32.24 -7.22
N ALA A 120 -12.96 -33.24 -8.04
CA ALA A 120 -12.30 -33.11 -9.33
C ALA A 120 -13.19 -32.37 -10.35
#